data_8824b94355ae96c4ab134196eef2d6ea
#
_entry.id   8824b94355ae96c4ab134196eef2d6ea
#
_cell.length_a   1.000
_cell.length_b   1.000
_cell.length_c   1.000
_cell.angle_alpha   90.00
_cell.angle_beta   90.00
_cell.angle_gamma   90.00
#
_symmetry.space_group_name_H-M   'P 1'
#
loop_
_entity.id
_entity.type
_entity.pdbx_description
1 polymer ?
#
loop_
_entity_poly.entity_id
_entity_poly.type
_entity_poly.pdbx_seq_one_letter_code
_entity_poly.pdbx_strand_id
1 'polypeptide(L)'
;MKTQLARIARSLCLAFALGAGGVATAASGEAGEVNLPAQELTPRTLYHFLLAEIAGARGQIGLSAQLYLDLARSTRDPRIARRATEIAMYSRNLVMARGAAEIWTEVAPDSDEARRVLAGLSGAGRGEDINLEAIQFQLARVLAQSNGRLAQNLLSLGHTLARVPDKQAVRGIVMRLTEPYVEMPEAHIARAQAAQAVEDRMGALAAVDRALELRSGWEPAVLLKVQILQQAGAHTEALRVLEAEVARAPTSRSLRLAKARALVSAQRFGEARAAFNQLLEASPQDPELLYAVGLLSMQLEDFAAAELHFARALATEHPQPDLIRLHLGQIAADRGEGERARKWFGEIESEDLRPEADIRSALSLAHEGRIEEARALLRNDVEDPDLARRYLLAEAQILRDAERPTEALALLDAALRENPEDTGLLYEAAMLAERIDRMDLLEARLRRVLELQPDHAHALNALGYSLADRGLRLDEAEALIARAHALMPQDPFILDSLGWVRFRRGDQVGALVHLERAYGMRKDAEIAAHLGEVLWTLGRRDEARRIFAEALAAHPDNRLLTDTGRRLGIQ
;
A
#
# COMPACT_ATOMS: atom_id res chain seq x y z
N MET A 1 16.42 -42.70 4.31
CA MET A 1 16.79 -42.23 5.65
C MET A 1 18.29 -42.26 5.93
N LYS A 2 19.04 -43.30 5.59
CA LYS A 2 20.51 -43.38 5.87
C LYS A 2 21.37 -42.39 5.06
N THR A 3 20.96 -41.97 3.88
CA THR A 3 21.68 -41.02 3.01
C THR A 3 21.48 -39.56 3.37
N GLN A 4 20.40 -39.20 4.06
CA GLN A 4 20.19 -37.81 4.57
C GLN A 4 20.96 -37.55 5.86
N LEU A 5 21.06 -38.54 6.74
CA LEU A 5 21.86 -38.43 7.98
C LEU A 5 23.37 -38.24 7.70
N ALA A 6 23.88 -38.88 6.63
CA ALA A 6 25.27 -38.72 6.21
C ALA A 6 25.59 -37.32 5.61
N ARG A 7 24.59 -36.66 5.02
CA ARG A 7 24.74 -35.25 4.55
C ARG A 7 24.72 -34.24 5.69
N ILE A 8 23.88 -34.48 6.71
CA ILE A 8 23.80 -33.66 7.90
C ILE A 8 25.08 -33.75 8.73
N ALA A 9 25.65 -34.94 8.87
CA ALA A 9 26.92 -35.12 9.56
C ALA A 9 28.11 -34.46 8.83
N ARG A 10 28.13 -34.42 7.49
CA ARG A 10 29.17 -33.71 6.72
C ARG A 10 29.04 -32.19 6.78
N SER A 11 27.84 -31.64 6.88
CA SER A 11 27.63 -30.18 7.06
C SER A 11 28.01 -29.71 8.47
N LEU A 12 27.85 -30.53 9.50
CA LEU A 12 28.30 -30.22 10.85
C LEU A 12 29.82 -30.22 10.98
N CYS A 13 30.55 -31.09 10.25
CA CYS A 13 32.03 -31.09 10.25
C CYS A 13 32.63 -29.90 9.46
N LEU A 14 31.93 -29.35 8.43
CA LEU A 14 32.44 -28.19 7.69
C LEU A 14 32.25 -26.85 8.43
N ALA A 15 31.26 -26.74 9.32
CA ALA A 15 31.06 -25.53 10.14
C ALA A 15 32.12 -25.39 11.24
N PHE A 16 32.79 -26.48 11.62
CA PHE A 16 33.91 -26.47 12.58
C PHE A 16 35.28 -26.22 11.94
N ALA A 17 35.42 -26.33 10.62
CA ALA A 17 36.70 -26.23 9.90
C ALA A 17 36.94 -24.86 9.24
N LEU A 18 35.99 -23.94 9.24
CA LEU A 18 36.12 -22.59 8.64
C LEU A 18 36.44 -21.47 9.64
N GLY A 19 36.71 -21.82 10.89
CA GLY A 19 37.16 -20.89 11.95
C GLY A 19 38.66 -20.84 12.22
N ALA A 20 39.47 -21.58 11.47
CA ALA A 20 40.93 -21.61 11.69
C ALA A 20 41.68 -21.36 10.39
N GLY A 21 41.84 -20.08 10.02
CA GLY A 21 42.65 -19.71 8.86
C GLY A 21 42.83 -18.20 8.73
N GLY A 22 43.63 -17.62 9.56
CA GLY A 22 44.04 -16.21 9.49
C GLY A 22 45.12 -15.91 10.50
N VAL A 23 46.33 -16.40 10.24
CA VAL A 23 47.53 -16.01 11.03
C VAL A 23 47.85 -14.58 10.67
N ALA A 24 47.54 -13.64 11.57
CA ALA A 24 48.20 -12.36 11.63
C ALA A 24 48.93 -12.28 13.00
N THR A 25 50.22 -12.37 12.93
CA THR A 25 51.12 -12.11 14.04
C THR A 25 50.98 -10.67 14.50
N ALA A 26 50.50 -10.46 15.73
CA ALA A 26 50.77 -9.25 16.49
C ALA A 26 50.54 -9.48 17.99
N ALA A 27 51.62 -9.27 18.73
CA ALA A 27 51.71 -8.92 20.14
C ALA A 27 51.10 -9.87 21.19
N SER A 28 51.95 -10.57 21.87
CA SER A 28 51.78 -11.19 23.18
C SER A 28 51.29 -10.17 24.22
N GLY A 29 49.99 -10.16 24.46
CA GLY A 29 49.37 -9.65 25.66
C GLY A 29 48.77 -10.85 26.39
N GLU A 30 49.08 -11.06 27.63
CA GLU A 30 48.61 -12.14 28.49
C GLU A 30 47.07 -12.25 28.42
N ALA A 31 46.59 -13.25 27.71
CA ALA A 31 45.20 -13.67 27.81
C ALA A 31 45.06 -14.42 29.14
N GLY A 32 44.45 -13.77 30.14
CA GLY A 32 44.04 -14.46 31.35
C GLY A 32 43.24 -15.70 31.00
N GLU A 33 43.63 -16.85 31.54
CA GLU A 33 42.89 -18.11 31.38
C GLU A 33 41.44 -17.91 31.83
N VAL A 34 40.51 -17.89 30.86
CA VAL A 34 39.09 -17.88 31.16
C VAL A 34 38.79 -19.23 31.80
N ASN A 35 38.58 -19.24 33.10
CA ASN A 35 38.26 -20.43 33.89
C ASN A 35 36.83 -20.87 33.50
N LEU A 36 36.73 -21.73 32.49
CA LEU A 36 35.45 -22.22 32.00
C LEU A 36 34.92 -23.28 32.97
N PRO A 37 33.65 -23.22 33.38
CA PRO A 37 33.09 -24.21 34.27
C PRO A 37 33.15 -25.61 33.61
N ALA A 38 33.65 -26.60 34.33
CA ALA A 38 33.61 -27.99 33.91
C ALA A 38 32.17 -28.46 33.90
N GLN A 39 31.63 -28.72 32.70
CA GLN A 39 30.22 -29.16 32.52
C GLN A 39 30.20 -30.68 32.31
N GLU A 40 29.44 -31.40 33.13
CA GLU A 40 29.08 -32.78 32.82
C GLU A 40 28.08 -32.79 31.68
N LEU A 41 28.44 -33.44 30.58
CA LEU A 41 27.57 -33.60 29.43
C LEU A 41 26.51 -34.66 29.73
N THR A 42 25.48 -34.30 30.49
CA THR A 42 24.39 -35.21 30.76
C THR A 42 23.55 -35.48 29.49
N PRO A 43 22.91 -36.65 29.36
CA PRO A 43 22.03 -36.95 28.22
C PRO A 43 20.94 -35.87 28.03
N ARG A 44 20.45 -35.26 29.10
CA ARG A 44 19.45 -34.18 29.10
C ARG A 44 20.01 -32.87 28.54
N THR A 45 21.22 -32.49 28.96
CA THR A 45 21.88 -31.26 28.46
C THR A 45 22.18 -31.38 26.97
N LEU A 46 22.71 -32.55 26.55
CA LEU A 46 22.97 -32.84 25.13
C LEU A 46 21.69 -32.84 24.30
N TYR A 47 20.61 -33.41 24.80
CA TYR A 47 19.32 -33.45 24.11
C TYR A 47 18.76 -32.02 23.90
N HIS A 48 18.76 -31.18 24.94
CA HIS A 48 18.27 -29.80 24.83
C HIS A 48 19.14 -28.96 23.89
N PHE A 49 20.46 -29.15 23.91
CA PHE A 49 21.37 -28.49 23.00
C PHE A 49 21.11 -28.86 21.54
N LEU A 50 20.99 -30.16 21.23
CA LEU A 50 20.68 -30.63 19.88
C LEU A 50 19.29 -30.17 19.42
N LEU A 51 18.32 -30.16 20.32
CA LEU A 51 16.96 -29.69 20.00
C LEU A 51 16.97 -28.19 19.67
N ALA A 52 17.74 -27.38 20.42
CA ALA A 52 17.89 -25.94 20.17
C ALA A 52 18.55 -25.67 18.81
N GLU A 53 19.58 -26.41 18.44
CA GLU A 53 20.26 -26.31 17.14
C GLU A 53 19.33 -26.75 15.98
N ILE A 54 18.59 -27.86 16.15
CA ILE A 54 17.64 -28.33 15.15
C ILE A 54 16.50 -27.33 14.95
N ALA A 55 15.98 -26.75 16.05
CA ALA A 55 14.94 -25.72 15.97
C ALA A 55 15.45 -24.49 15.20
N GLY A 56 16.67 -24.04 15.49
CA GLY A 56 17.32 -22.94 14.77
C GLY A 56 17.50 -23.23 13.28
N ALA A 57 17.97 -24.43 12.94
CA ALA A 57 18.18 -24.87 11.55
C ALA A 57 16.86 -25.02 10.75
N ARG A 58 15.73 -25.22 11.44
CA ARG A 58 14.38 -25.30 10.85
C ARG A 58 13.65 -23.94 10.81
N GLY A 59 14.32 -22.84 11.14
CA GLY A 59 13.70 -21.51 11.17
C GLY A 59 12.81 -21.24 12.39
N GLN A 60 12.69 -22.18 13.34
CA GLN A 60 11.93 -22.02 14.59
C GLN A 60 12.76 -21.25 15.63
N ILE A 61 13.13 -20.00 15.28
CA ILE A 61 14.11 -19.22 16.04
C ILE A 61 13.63 -18.92 17.47
N GLY A 62 12.33 -18.67 17.68
CA GLY A 62 11.77 -18.44 19.01
C GLY A 62 11.91 -19.65 19.93
N LEU A 63 11.68 -20.86 19.43
CA LEU A 63 11.88 -22.11 20.18
C LEU A 63 13.36 -22.34 20.48
N SER A 64 14.25 -22.10 19.49
CA SER A 64 15.69 -22.16 19.68
C SER A 64 16.17 -21.21 20.78
N ALA A 65 15.70 -19.94 20.77
CA ALA A 65 16.02 -18.95 21.80
C ALA A 65 15.58 -19.40 23.21
N GLN A 66 14.38 -19.96 23.33
CA GLN A 66 13.87 -20.47 24.61
C GLN A 66 14.73 -21.61 25.14
N LEU A 67 15.04 -22.59 24.30
CA LEU A 67 15.85 -23.74 24.68
C LEU A 67 17.29 -23.36 25.07
N TYR A 68 17.90 -22.39 24.35
CA TYR A 68 19.21 -21.87 24.71
C TYR A 68 19.19 -21.05 26.02
N LEU A 69 18.12 -20.30 26.29
CA LEU A 69 17.97 -19.59 27.56
C LEU A 69 17.85 -20.58 28.74
N ASP A 70 17.09 -21.66 28.59
CA ASP A 70 16.97 -22.70 29.62
C ASP A 70 18.26 -23.46 29.82
N LEU A 71 19.03 -23.71 28.76
CA LEU A 71 20.40 -24.24 28.85
C LEU A 71 21.33 -23.28 29.58
N ALA A 72 21.30 -21.99 29.26
CA ALA A 72 22.12 -20.99 29.95
C ALA A 72 21.81 -20.90 31.44
N ARG A 73 20.56 -21.01 31.84
CA ARG A 73 20.10 -21.06 33.24
C ARG A 73 20.64 -22.30 33.98
N SER A 74 20.57 -23.46 33.32
CA SER A 74 20.93 -24.75 33.92
C SER A 74 22.45 -24.99 33.99
N THR A 75 23.18 -24.59 32.94
CA THR A 75 24.61 -24.84 32.82
C THR A 75 25.48 -23.72 33.40
N ARG A 76 24.98 -22.49 33.45
CA ARG A 76 25.75 -21.30 33.85
C ARG A 76 27.06 -21.17 33.04
N ASP A 77 27.09 -21.68 31.79
CA ASP A 77 28.24 -21.59 30.89
C ASP A 77 28.18 -20.26 30.11
N PRO A 78 29.23 -19.44 30.18
CA PRO A 78 29.25 -18.13 29.51
C PRO A 78 29.08 -18.21 27.99
N ARG A 79 29.53 -19.30 27.35
CA ARG A 79 29.39 -19.52 25.91
C ARG A 79 27.91 -19.77 25.53
N ILE A 80 27.24 -20.56 26.36
CA ILE A 80 25.79 -20.84 26.16
C ILE A 80 24.97 -19.60 26.44
N ALA A 81 25.30 -18.84 27.48
CA ALA A 81 24.60 -17.59 27.79
C ALA A 81 24.79 -16.52 26.69
N ARG A 82 25.99 -16.40 26.14
CA ARG A 82 26.26 -15.55 24.96
C ARG A 82 25.42 -16.01 23.77
N ARG A 83 25.45 -17.29 23.44
CA ARG A 83 24.68 -17.86 22.32
C ARG A 83 23.17 -17.67 22.47
N ALA A 84 22.65 -17.86 23.69
CA ALA A 84 21.25 -17.59 24.01
C ALA A 84 20.89 -16.11 23.76
N THR A 85 21.77 -15.19 24.13
CA THR A 85 21.59 -13.75 23.91
C THR A 85 21.55 -13.43 22.40
N GLU A 86 22.49 -13.96 21.61
CA GLU A 86 22.57 -13.75 20.16
C GLU A 86 21.29 -14.24 19.45
N ILE A 87 20.83 -15.47 19.76
CA ILE A 87 19.64 -16.06 19.13
C ILE A 87 18.38 -15.32 19.58
N ALA A 88 18.27 -14.92 20.84
CA ALA A 88 17.14 -14.15 21.33
C ALA A 88 17.08 -12.75 20.69
N MET A 89 18.23 -12.10 20.45
CA MET A 89 18.29 -10.85 19.69
C MET A 89 17.86 -11.05 18.24
N TYR A 90 18.31 -12.12 17.60
CA TYR A 90 17.91 -12.45 16.23
C TYR A 90 16.40 -12.73 16.11
N SER A 91 15.80 -13.38 17.12
CA SER A 91 14.35 -13.60 17.21
C SER A 91 13.55 -12.34 17.56
N ARG A 92 14.21 -11.19 17.73
CA ARG A 92 13.63 -9.92 18.20
C ARG A 92 12.89 -10.01 19.54
N ASN A 93 13.17 -11.02 20.34
CA ASN A 93 12.58 -11.18 21.67
C ASN A 93 13.51 -10.53 22.72
N LEU A 94 13.32 -9.23 22.94
CA LEU A 94 14.16 -8.44 23.84
C LEU A 94 14.10 -8.89 25.30
N VAL A 95 12.97 -9.46 25.74
CA VAL A 95 12.82 -9.99 27.10
C VAL A 95 13.73 -11.20 27.31
N MET A 96 13.71 -12.16 26.37
CA MET A 96 14.62 -13.31 26.44
C MET A 96 16.07 -12.91 26.25
N ALA A 97 16.35 -11.98 25.32
CA ALA A 97 17.70 -11.48 25.08
C ALA A 97 18.29 -10.84 26.34
N ARG A 98 17.50 -10.04 27.05
CA ARG A 98 17.90 -9.43 28.33
C ARG A 98 18.16 -10.49 29.41
N GLY A 99 17.23 -11.44 29.61
CA GLY A 99 17.41 -12.50 30.58
C GLY A 99 18.65 -13.37 30.32
N ALA A 100 18.99 -13.63 29.06
CA ALA A 100 20.22 -14.32 28.67
C ALA A 100 21.47 -13.48 28.91
N ALA A 101 21.43 -12.17 28.62
CA ALA A 101 22.54 -11.24 28.86
C ALA A 101 22.81 -11.00 30.33
N GLU A 102 21.78 -11.01 31.19
CA GLU A 102 21.92 -10.96 32.65
C GLU A 102 22.69 -12.19 33.14
N ILE A 103 22.32 -13.40 32.71
CA ILE A 103 23.04 -14.63 33.01
C ILE A 103 24.48 -14.54 32.50
N TRP A 104 24.69 -14.05 31.26
CA TRP A 104 26.03 -13.93 30.69
C TRP A 104 26.91 -12.98 31.50
N THR A 105 26.39 -11.85 31.97
CA THR A 105 27.13 -10.90 32.82
C THR A 105 27.42 -11.48 34.20
N GLU A 106 26.51 -12.29 34.76
CA GLU A 106 26.75 -12.96 36.06
C GLU A 106 27.84 -14.03 35.98
N VAL A 107 27.90 -14.82 34.89
CA VAL A 107 28.85 -15.92 34.73
C VAL A 107 30.19 -15.50 34.13
N ALA A 108 30.23 -14.31 33.53
CA ALA A 108 31.45 -13.69 32.99
C ALA A 108 31.53 -12.20 33.39
N PRO A 109 31.74 -11.88 34.66
CA PRO A 109 31.72 -10.50 35.18
C PRO A 109 32.80 -9.59 34.58
N ASP A 110 33.90 -10.17 34.11
CA ASP A 110 35.01 -9.45 33.49
C ASP A 110 34.80 -9.21 31.96
N SER A 111 33.73 -9.74 31.39
CA SER A 111 33.45 -9.57 29.97
C SER A 111 32.86 -8.17 29.67
N ASP A 112 33.67 -7.32 29.05
CA ASP A 112 33.23 -6.01 28.55
C ASP A 112 32.11 -6.13 27.48
N GLU A 113 32.10 -7.22 26.73
CA GLU A 113 31.10 -7.51 25.73
C GLU A 113 29.73 -7.80 26.37
N ALA A 114 29.70 -8.66 27.41
CA ALA A 114 28.48 -8.97 28.15
C ALA A 114 27.86 -7.71 28.77
N ARG A 115 28.70 -6.88 29.43
CA ARG A 115 28.23 -5.61 30.02
C ARG A 115 27.68 -4.63 29.00
N ARG A 116 28.32 -4.48 27.83
CA ARG A 116 27.84 -3.61 26.76
C ARG A 116 26.51 -4.09 26.18
N VAL A 117 26.38 -5.40 25.96
CA VAL A 117 25.14 -6.00 25.44
C VAL A 117 23.99 -5.86 26.44
N LEU A 118 24.26 -6.15 27.73
CA LEU A 118 23.24 -5.98 28.78
C LEU A 118 22.83 -4.51 28.94
N ALA A 119 23.76 -3.56 28.90
CA ALA A 119 23.48 -2.13 28.96
C ALA A 119 22.60 -1.70 27.76
N GLY A 120 22.88 -2.19 26.54
CA GLY A 120 22.09 -1.95 25.36
C GLY A 120 20.66 -2.54 25.44
N LEU A 121 20.52 -3.75 26.01
CA LEU A 121 19.25 -4.41 26.20
C LEU A 121 18.44 -3.86 27.39
N SER A 122 19.12 -3.35 28.42
CA SER A 122 18.47 -2.74 29.60
C SER A 122 17.83 -1.39 29.25
N GLY A 123 18.34 -0.68 28.22
CA GLY A 123 17.70 0.49 27.64
C GLY A 123 16.50 0.15 26.72
N ALA A 124 16.42 -1.09 26.22
CA ALA A 124 15.38 -1.51 25.26
C ALA A 124 14.17 -2.24 25.89
N GLY A 125 14.20 -2.54 27.20
CA GLY A 125 13.27 -3.50 27.83
C GLY A 125 12.29 -2.96 28.86
N ARG A 126 12.16 -1.65 29.01
CA ARG A 126 11.07 -1.05 29.78
C ARG A 126 10.23 -0.20 28.84
N GLY A 127 9.01 -0.59 28.61
CA GLY A 127 7.97 0.22 27.98
C GLY A 127 7.52 1.40 28.85
N GLU A 128 8.42 1.94 29.70
CA GLU A 128 8.25 3.16 30.47
C GLU A 128 9.67 3.74 30.67
N ASP A 129 9.84 4.97 30.16
CA ASP A 129 11.03 5.81 30.26
C ASP A 129 12.28 5.38 29.47
N ILE A 130 12.22 5.58 28.15
CA ILE A 130 13.46 5.85 27.40
C ILE A 130 14.11 7.04 28.09
N ASN A 131 15.28 6.83 28.72
CA ASN A 131 15.98 7.93 29.40
C ASN A 131 16.52 8.90 28.33
N LEU A 132 15.65 9.83 27.93
CA LEU A 132 15.91 10.82 26.90
C LEU A 132 17.11 11.72 27.24
N GLU A 133 17.34 11.97 28.53
CA GLU A 133 18.51 12.76 29.01
C GLU A 133 19.80 12.01 28.76
N ALA A 134 19.85 10.70 29.05
CA ALA A 134 21.03 9.88 28.77
C ALA A 134 21.32 9.81 27.27
N ILE A 135 20.29 9.66 26.41
CA ILE A 135 20.45 9.69 24.95
C ILE A 135 20.99 11.05 24.51
N GLN A 136 20.41 12.13 24.99
CA GLN A 136 20.86 13.49 24.67
C GLN A 136 22.31 13.70 25.08
N PHE A 137 22.71 13.29 26.29
CA PHE A 137 24.08 13.41 26.78
C PHE A 137 25.08 12.64 25.91
N GLN A 138 24.75 11.38 25.54
CA GLN A 138 25.60 10.56 24.68
C GLN A 138 25.74 11.19 23.27
N LEU A 139 24.64 11.65 22.69
CA LEU A 139 24.68 12.30 21.37
C LEU A 139 25.46 13.62 21.42
N ALA A 140 25.31 14.43 22.47
CA ALA A 140 26.11 15.65 22.67
C ALA A 140 27.60 15.35 22.72
N ARG A 141 27.98 14.28 23.43
CA ARG A 141 29.37 13.82 23.50
C ARG A 141 29.90 13.35 22.14
N VAL A 142 29.08 12.59 21.38
CA VAL A 142 29.43 12.15 20.01
C VAL A 142 29.65 13.36 19.11
N LEU A 143 28.75 14.36 19.14
CA LEU A 143 28.90 15.59 18.35
C LEU A 143 30.14 16.38 18.75
N ALA A 144 30.42 16.54 20.05
CA ALA A 144 31.60 17.26 20.55
C ALA A 144 32.94 16.58 20.20
N GLN A 145 32.95 15.25 20.10
CA GLN A 145 34.16 14.44 19.82
C GLN A 145 34.29 14.07 18.32
N SER A 146 33.53 14.66 17.45
CA SER A 146 33.33 14.23 16.06
C SER A 146 34.48 14.47 15.08
N ASN A 147 35.69 14.75 15.50
CA ASN A 147 36.92 14.91 14.68
C ASN A 147 36.73 14.75 13.14
N GLY A 148 36.21 15.76 12.46
CA GLY A 148 35.95 15.76 11.00
C GLY A 148 34.65 15.08 10.52
N ARG A 149 33.88 14.43 11.40
CA ARG A 149 32.60 13.79 11.06
C ARG A 149 31.34 14.53 11.57
N LEU A 150 31.52 15.74 12.07
CA LEU A 150 30.42 16.51 12.69
C LEU A 150 29.23 16.72 11.75
N ALA A 151 29.49 17.11 10.51
CA ALA A 151 28.43 17.28 9.50
C ALA A 151 27.61 15.99 9.26
N GLN A 152 28.29 14.86 9.13
CA GLN A 152 27.64 13.56 8.96
C GLN A 152 26.83 13.15 10.19
N ASN A 153 27.38 13.37 11.41
CA ASN A 153 26.71 13.05 12.66
C ASN A 153 25.45 13.92 12.86
N LEU A 154 25.50 15.22 12.50
CA LEU A 154 24.34 16.11 12.52
C LEU A 154 23.23 15.61 11.57
N LEU A 155 23.55 15.22 10.34
CA LEU A 155 22.60 14.68 9.38
C LEU A 155 21.98 13.35 9.83
N SER A 156 22.71 12.55 10.62
CA SER A 156 22.22 11.26 11.10
C SER A 156 21.33 11.34 12.35
N LEU A 157 21.20 12.52 13.00
CA LEU A 157 20.41 12.67 14.23
C LEU A 157 18.97 12.21 14.08
N GLY A 158 18.30 12.58 12.97
CA GLY A 158 16.92 12.17 12.69
C GLY A 158 16.77 10.64 12.62
N HIS A 159 17.70 9.98 11.94
CA HIS A 159 17.70 8.50 11.83
C HIS A 159 18.00 7.83 13.17
N THR A 160 18.96 8.35 13.91
CA THR A 160 19.34 7.81 15.22
C THR A 160 18.18 7.89 16.22
N LEU A 161 17.41 8.98 16.19
CA LEU A 161 16.28 9.23 17.08
C LEU A 161 14.94 8.69 16.52
N ALA A 162 14.92 8.11 15.34
CA ALA A 162 13.70 7.67 14.66
C ALA A 162 12.86 6.66 15.48
N ARG A 163 13.50 5.84 16.31
CA ARG A 163 12.85 4.82 17.13
C ARG A 163 12.24 5.36 18.43
N VAL A 164 12.52 6.60 18.81
CA VAL A 164 11.93 7.23 19.99
C VAL A 164 10.47 7.56 19.70
N PRO A 165 9.48 7.06 20.48
CA PRO A 165 8.06 7.28 20.22
C PRO A 165 7.65 8.74 20.38
N ASP A 166 8.13 9.42 21.42
CA ASP A 166 7.83 10.82 21.70
C ASP A 166 8.56 11.75 20.73
N LYS A 167 7.89 12.11 19.64
CA LYS A 167 8.45 12.99 18.60
C LYS A 167 8.63 14.45 19.07
N GLN A 168 7.83 14.91 20.03
CA GLN A 168 7.99 16.24 20.61
C GLN A 168 9.25 16.31 21.47
N ALA A 169 9.50 15.31 22.28
CA ALA A 169 10.74 15.21 23.05
C ALA A 169 11.97 15.11 22.12
N VAL A 170 11.88 14.31 21.04
CA VAL A 170 12.94 14.23 20.00
C VAL A 170 13.22 15.60 19.41
N ARG A 171 12.20 16.37 19.03
CA ARG A 171 12.38 17.73 18.54
C ARG A 171 13.14 18.61 19.54
N GLY A 172 12.74 18.56 20.82
CA GLY A 172 13.41 19.31 21.90
C GLY A 172 14.89 18.93 22.03
N ILE A 173 15.21 17.62 21.95
CA ILE A 173 16.58 17.12 21.99
C ILE A 173 17.38 17.62 20.79
N VAL A 174 16.86 17.50 19.57
CA VAL A 174 17.52 17.96 18.34
C VAL A 174 17.81 19.46 18.42
N MET A 175 16.85 20.27 18.88
CA MET A 175 17.04 21.71 19.03
C MET A 175 18.22 22.03 19.97
N ARG A 176 18.29 21.37 21.14
CA ARG A 176 19.40 21.58 22.10
C ARG A 176 20.75 21.06 21.56
N LEU A 177 20.75 19.88 20.92
CA LEU A 177 21.98 19.31 20.37
C LEU A 177 22.55 20.13 19.21
N THR A 178 21.72 20.82 18.46
CA THR A 178 22.12 21.61 17.29
C THR A 178 22.37 23.09 17.62
N GLU A 179 22.06 23.55 18.84
CA GLU A 179 22.27 24.93 19.26
C GLU A 179 23.71 25.44 19.10
N PRO A 180 24.75 24.67 19.46
CA PRO A 180 26.13 25.10 19.24
C PRO A 180 26.57 25.15 17.77
N TYR A 181 25.74 24.63 16.86
CA TYR A 181 26.11 24.41 15.45
C TYR A 181 25.18 25.18 14.48
N VAL A 182 24.60 26.29 14.93
CA VAL A 182 23.62 27.09 14.14
C VAL A 182 24.20 27.71 12.86
N GLU A 183 25.51 27.78 12.74
CA GLU A 183 26.19 28.25 11.52
C GLU A 183 26.46 27.08 10.52
N MET A 184 26.06 25.87 10.88
CA MET A 184 26.21 24.70 10.00
C MET A 184 24.87 24.35 9.33
N PRO A 185 24.81 24.26 8.00
CA PRO A 185 23.56 23.92 7.30
C PRO A 185 23.03 22.53 7.67
N GLU A 186 23.92 21.58 8.05
CA GLU A 186 23.54 20.23 8.49
C GLU A 186 22.72 20.24 9.79
N ALA A 187 22.99 21.18 10.70
CA ALA A 187 22.22 21.36 11.92
C ALA A 187 20.77 21.77 11.61
N HIS A 188 20.58 22.62 10.61
CA HIS A 188 19.26 23.05 10.20
C HIS A 188 18.49 21.94 9.45
N ILE A 189 19.16 21.05 8.72
CA ILE A 189 18.51 19.85 8.17
C ILE A 189 18.00 18.95 9.30
N ALA A 190 18.80 18.72 10.35
CA ALA A 190 18.35 17.93 11.50
C ALA A 190 17.12 18.58 12.19
N ARG A 191 17.12 19.91 12.35
CA ARG A 191 15.96 20.66 12.87
C ARG A 191 14.74 20.55 11.99
N ALA A 192 14.92 20.64 10.68
CA ALA A 192 13.81 20.49 9.71
C ALA A 192 13.19 19.11 9.78
N GLN A 193 14.01 18.05 9.82
CA GLN A 193 13.52 16.66 9.95
C GLN A 193 12.78 16.44 11.27
N ALA A 194 13.29 17.01 12.38
CA ALA A 194 12.61 16.92 13.67
C ALA A 194 11.30 17.69 13.72
N ALA A 195 11.20 18.87 13.07
CA ALA A 195 9.97 19.63 12.93
C ALA A 195 8.95 18.88 12.04
N GLN A 196 9.39 18.26 10.94
CA GLN A 196 8.55 17.42 10.06
C GLN A 196 7.95 16.24 10.82
N ALA A 197 8.72 15.59 11.70
CA ALA A 197 8.27 14.45 12.50
C ALA A 197 7.12 14.78 13.48
N VAL A 198 6.94 16.06 13.81
CA VAL A 198 5.83 16.58 14.65
C VAL A 198 4.82 17.41 13.86
N GLU A 199 4.84 17.28 12.53
CA GLU A 199 3.94 17.97 11.58
C GLU A 199 4.02 19.52 11.65
N ASP A 200 5.10 20.08 12.25
CA ASP A 200 5.37 21.51 12.24
C ASP A 200 5.98 21.93 10.88
N ARG A 201 5.11 22.09 9.90
CA ARG A 201 5.48 22.49 8.54
C ARG A 201 6.22 23.83 8.50
N MET A 202 5.73 24.81 9.23
CA MET A 202 6.33 26.16 9.23
C MET A 202 7.75 26.11 9.80
N GLY A 203 7.95 25.41 10.92
CA GLY A 203 9.26 25.23 11.50
C GLY A 203 10.21 24.43 10.61
N ALA A 204 9.68 23.40 9.91
CA ALA A 204 10.48 22.61 8.98
C ALA A 204 10.96 23.45 7.78
N LEU A 205 10.07 24.23 7.15
CA LEU A 205 10.42 25.11 6.03
C LEU A 205 11.41 26.19 6.46
N ALA A 206 11.17 26.86 7.59
CA ALA A 206 12.08 27.87 8.11
C ALA A 206 13.51 27.32 8.37
N ALA A 207 13.58 26.09 8.91
CA ALA A 207 14.88 25.46 9.14
C ALA A 207 15.59 25.09 7.81
N VAL A 208 14.86 24.55 6.83
CA VAL A 208 15.48 24.26 5.50
C VAL A 208 15.90 25.54 4.79
N ASP A 209 15.10 26.61 4.87
CA ASP A 209 15.45 27.89 4.26
C ASP A 209 16.75 28.44 4.88
N ARG A 210 16.90 28.33 6.19
CA ARG A 210 18.14 28.71 6.87
C ARG A 210 19.34 27.87 6.41
N ALA A 211 19.14 26.55 6.19
CA ALA A 211 20.18 25.69 5.62
C ALA A 211 20.61 26.16 4.22
N LEU A 212 19.64 26.59 3.38
CA LEU A 212 19.88 27.10 2.03
C LEU A 212 20.51 28.51 2.02
N GLU A 213 20.22 29.34 3.00
CA GLU A 213 20.90 30.64 3.19
C GLU A 213 22.40 30.42 3.52
N LEU A 214 22.71 29.44 4.39
CA LEU A 214 24.08 29.12 4.77
C LEU A 214 24.85 28.41 3.63
N ARG A 215 24.15 27.60 2.83
CA ARG A 215 24.73 26.90 1.68
C ARG A 215 23.74 26.89 0.52
N SER A 216 23.82 27.91 -0.32
CA SER A 216 22.94 28.05 -1.49
C SER A 216 23.11 26.88 -2.47
N GLY A 217 22.00 26.39 -3.01
CA GLY A 217 21.99 25.28 -3.96
C GLY A 217 22.42 23.93 -3.37
N TRP A 218 22.45 23.79 -2.04
CA TRP A 218 22.76 22.52 -1.42
C TRP A 218 21.65 21.50 -1.64
N GLU A 219 21.92 20.55 -2.52
CA GLU A 219 20.96 19.61 -3.06
C GLU A 219 20.14 18.85 -2.02
N PRO A 220 20.74 18.30 -0.90
CA PRO A 220 19.96 17.66 0.14
C PRO A 220 18.94 18.57 0.80
N ALA A 221 19.25 19.86 0.99
CA ALA A 221 18.32 20.84 1.55
C ALA A 221 17.21 21.18 0.55
N VAL A 222 17.53 21.35 -0.73
CA VAL A 222 16.54 21.56 -1.80
C VAL A 222 15.57 20.39 -1.87
N LEU A 223 16.06 19.15 -1.87
CA LEU A 223 15.22 17.96 -1.95
C LEU A 223 14.32 17.83 -0.71
N LEU A 224 14.84 18.14 0.48
CA LEU A 224 14.02 18.14 1.71
C LEU A 224 12.94 19.23 1.66
N LYS A 225 13.25 20.44 1.20
CA LYS A 225 12.26 21.51 1.00
C LYS A 225 11.14 21.07 0.08
N VAL A 226 11.50 20.49 -1.05
CA VAL A 226 10.55 19.97 -2.03
C VAL A 226 9.66 18.89 -1.43
N GLN A 227 10.24 17.96 -0.67
CA GLN A 227 9.49 16.90 0.02
C GLN A 227 8.46 17.49 0.99
N ILE A 228 8.85 18.48 1.81
CA ILE A 228 7.96 19.15 2.76
C ILE A 228 6.81 19.85 2.02
N LEU A 229 7.12 20.55 0.92
CA LEU A 229 6.09 21.24 0.10
C LEU A 229 5.11 20.25 -0.55
N GLN A 230 5.61 19.12 -1.06
CA GLN A 230 4.76 18.08 -1.67
C GLN A 230 3.83 17.44 -0.65
N GLN A 231 4.32 17.09 0.55
CA GLN A 231 3.49 16.57 1.65
C GLN A 231 2.42 17.57 2.10
N ALA A 232 2.69 18.86 1.88
CA ALA A 232 1.76 19.95 2.13
C ALA A 232 0.72 20.17 1.03
N GLY A 233 0.79 19.42 -0.09
CA GLY A 233 -0.02 19.68 -1.28
C GLY A 233 0.41 20.92 -2.08
N ALA A 234 1.51 21.59 -1.71
CA ALA A 234 2.00 22.79 -2.37
C ALA A 234 2.83 22.45 -3.64
N HIS A 235 2.23 21.67 -4.55
CA HIS A 235 2.92 21.12 -5.73
C HIS A 235 3.48 22.21 -6.64
N THR A 236 2.77 23.31 -6.83
CA THR A 236 3.23 24.44 -7.66
C THR A 236 4.49 25.10 -7.10
N GLU A 237 4.56 25.28 -5.79
CA GLU A 237 5.73 25.87 -5.15
C GLU A 237 6.92 24.91 -5.18
N ALA A 238 6.70 23.62 -4.94
CA ALA A 238 7.72 22.58 -5.07
C ALA A 238 8.35 22.57 -6.47
N LEU A 239 7.53 22.66 -7.51
CA LEU A 239 7.99 22.75 -8.90
C LEU A 239 8.80 24.01 -9.16
N ARG A 240 8.36 25.18 -8.68
CA ARG A 240 9.10 26.43 -8.83
C ARG A 240 10.50 26.38 -8.21
N VAL A 241 10.62 25.77 -7.02
CA VAL A 241 11.92 25.55 -6.38
C VAL A 241 12.80 24.65 -7.25
N LEU A 242 12.26 23.53 -7.74
CA LEU A 242 13.01 22.59 -8.57
C LEU A 242 13.41 23.21 -9.94
N GLU A 243 12.54 23.99 -10.56
CA GLU A 243 12.84 24.67 -11.82
C GLU A 243 14.02 25.65 -11.67
N ALA A 244 14.02 26.43 -10.58
CA ALA A 244 15.12 27.35 -10.29
C ALA A 244 16.43 26.61 -10.02
N GLU A 245 16.40 25.51 -9.27
CA GLU A 245 17.62 24.77 -8.91
C GLU A 245 18.14 23.90 -10.08
N VAL A 246 17.27 23.34 -10.89
CA VAL A 246 17.67 22.65 -12.15
C VAL A 246 18.29 23.64 -13.14
N ALA A 247 17.80 24.90 -13.19
CA ALA A 247 18.42 25.93 -14.03
C ALA A 247 19.84 26.30 -13.56
N ARG A 248 20.11 26.24 -12.25
CA ARG A 248 21.45 26.46 -11.66
C ARG A 248 22.39 25.27 -11.83
N ALA A 249 21.84 24.06 -11.71
CA ALA A 249 22.59 22.80 -11.81
C ALA A 249 21.95 21.84 -12.84
N PRO A 250 22.03 22.15 -14.13
CA PRO A 250 21.32 21.40 -15.18
C PRO A 250 21.81 19.96 -15.36
N THR A 251 23.01 19.64 -14.87
CA THR A 251 23.59 18.29 -14.92
C THR A 251 23.25 17.43 -13.71
N SER A 252 22.64 18.01 -12.64
CA SER A 252 22.25 17.22 -11.46
C SER A 252 21.13 16.25 -11.83
N ARG A 253 21.46 14.95 -11.81
CA ARG A 253 20.49 13.86 -12.06
C ARG A 253 19.40 13.83 -10.98
N SER A 254 19.75 14.05 -9.71
CA SER A 254 18.81 13.98 -8.58
C SER A 254 17.79 15.12 -8.61
N LEU A 255 18.22 16.37 -8.92
CA LEU A 255 17.28 17.49 -9.07
C LEU A 255 16.36 17.31 -10.29
N ARG A 256 16.89 16.83 -11.43
CA ARG A 256 16.08 16.53 -12.62
C ARG A 256 15.08 15.41 -12.35
N LEU A 257 15.47 14.35 -11.62
CA LEU A 257 14.58 13.26 -11.23
C LEU A 257 13.50 13.74 -10.26
N ALA A 258 13.89 14.57 -9.28
CA ALA A 258 12.93 15.17 -8.34
C ALA A 258 11.91 16.06 -9.08
N LYS A 259 12.35 16.85 -10.08
CA LYS A 259 11.46 17.64 -10.94
C LYS A 259 10.48 16.76 -11.72
N ALA A 260 10.96 15.69 -12.34
CA ALA A 260 10.11 14.77 -13.07
C ALA A 260 9.03 14.13 -12.19
N ARG A 261 9.40 13.69 -10.97
CA ARG A 261 8.46 13.16 -9.97
C ARG A 261 7.48 14.22 -9.46
N ALA A 262 7.93 15.44 -9.24
CA ALA A 262 7.06 16.54 -8.82
C ALA A 262 6.02 16.91 -9.90
N LEU A 263 6.37 16.81 -11.19
CA LEU A 263 5.43 16.98 -12.29
C LEU A 263 4.35 15.89 -12.31
N VAL A 264 4.71 14.63 -11.96
CA VAL A 264 3.72 13.54 -11.78
C VAL A 264 2.75 13.88 -10.64
N SER A 265 3.26 14.30 -9.47
CA SER A 265 2.44 14.68 -8.32
C SER A 265 1.52 15.88 -8.62
N ALA A 266 1.94 16.76 -9.52
CA ALA A 266 1.14 17.90 -10.00
C ALA A 266 0.21 17.52 -11.17
N GLN A 267 0.12 16.24 -11.55
CA GLN A 267 -0.67 15.71 -12.68
C GLN A 267 -0.30 16.32 -14.05
N ARG A 268 0.89 16.90 -14.19
CA ARG A 268 1.42 17.46 -15.44
C ARG A 268 2.11 16.34 -16.24
N PHE A 269 1.35 15.30 -16.61
CA PHE A 269 1.88 14.02 -17.12
C PHE A 269 2.70 14.18 -18.43
N GLY A 270 2.29 15.07 -19.33
CA GLY A 270 3.03 15.32 -20.58
C GLY A 270 4.43 15.88 -20.32
N GLU A 271 4.54 16.84 -19.40
CA GLU A 271 5.83 17.44 -19.02
C GLU A 271 6.67 16.49 -18.18
N ALA A 272 6.04 15.69 -17.32
CA ALA A 272 6.72 14.63 -16.59
C ALA A 272 7.37 13.63 -17.54
N ARG A 273 6.62 13.15 -18.55
CA ARG A 273 7.15 12.24 -19.58
C ARG A 273 8.34 12.85 -20.32
N ALA A 274 8.25 14.13 -20.72
CA ALA A 274 9.37 14.81 -21.37
C ALA A 274 10.60 14.89 -20.45
N ALA A 275 10.42 15.18 -19.15
CA ALA A 275 11.52 15.26 -18.19
C ALA A 275 12.16 13.87 -17.94
N PHE A 276 11.35 12.80 -17.84
CA PHE A 276 11.88 11.43 -17.73
C PHE A 276 12.60 10.99 -19.00
N ASN A 277 12.10 11.34 -20.20
CA ASN A 277 12.79 11.06 -21.46
C ASN A 277 14.19 11.72 -21.53
N GLN A 278 14.31 12.97 -21.09
CA GLN A 278 15.61 13.63 -21.00
C GLN A 278 16.59 12.93 -20.03
N LEU A 279 16.10 12.33 -18.96
CA LEU A 279 16.92 11.48 -18.08
C LEU A 279 17.30 10.18 -18.75
N LEU A 280 16.38 9.60 -19.52
CA LEU A 280 16.60 8.36 -20.27
C LEU A 280 17.60 8.51 -21.40
N GLU A 281 17.73 9.71 -22.03
CA GLU A 281 18.78 10.01 -23.01
C GLU A 281 20.18 9.85 -22.41
N ALA A 282 20.36 10.24 -21.13
CA ALA A 282 21.63 10.09 -20.42
C ALA A 282 21.87 8.66 -19.88
N SER A 283 20.79 7.88 -19.69
CA SER A 283 20.84 6.50 -19.17
C SER A 283 19.83 5.63 -19.93
N PRO A 284 20.10 5.27 -21.21
CA PRO A 284 19.10 4.66 -22.10
C PRO A 284 18.59 3.28 -21.69
N GLN A 285 19.29 2.62 -20.77
CA GLN A 285 18.94 1.28 -20.26
C GLN A 285 18.58 1.28 -18.78
N ASP A 286 18.28 2.45 -18.21
CA ASP A 286 17.83 2.51 -16.81
C ASP A 286 16.40 1.93 -16.70
N PRO A 287 16.22 0.77 -16.03
CA PRO A 287 14.94 0.08 -16.00
C PRO A 287 13.83 0.90 -15.33
N GLU A 288 14.18 1.64 -14.28
CA GLU A 288 13.21 2.48 -13.55
C GLU A 288 12.72 3.66 -14.41
N LEU A 289 13.62 4.28 -15.18
CA LEU A 289 13.25 5.37 -16.09
C LEU A 289 12.40 4.86 -17.24
N LEU A 290 12.75 3.70 -17.82
CA LEU A 290 11.96 3.04 -18.86
C LEU A 290 10.54 2.73 -18.36
N TYR A 291 10.44 2.17 -17.17
CA TYR A 291 9.15 1.85 -16.55
C TYR A 291 8.32 3.12 -16.30
N ALA A 292 8.94 4.18 -15.75
CA ALA A 292 8.25 5.45 -15.50
C ALA A 292 7.71 6.10 -16.78
N VAL A 293 8.51 6.09 -17.87
CA VAL A 293 8.05 6.60 -19.18
C VAL A 293 6.93 5.73 -19.74
N GLY A 294 7.00 4.41 -19.56
CA GLY A 294 5.94 3.48 -19.96
C GLY A 294 4.61 3.81 -19.26
N LEU A 295 4.62 3.97 -17.93
CA LEU A 295 3.43 4.34 -17.14
C LEU A 295 2.84 5.70 -17.56
N LEU A 296 3.69 6.71 -17.76
CA LEU A 296 3.25 8.03 -18.19
C LEU A 296 2.68 8.01 -19.61
N SER A 297 3.22 7.15 -20.48
CA SER A 297 2.67 6.95 -21.82
C SER A 297 1.31 6.28 -21.79
N MET A 298 1.08 5.29 -20.89
CA MET A 298 -0.25 4.73 -20.65
C MET A 298 -1.23 5.80 -20.16
N GLN A 299 -0.83 6.61 -19.18
CA GLN A 299 -1.67 7.69 -18.64
C GLN A 299 -2.06 8.73 -19.70
N LEU A 300 -1.24 8.90 -20.73
CA LEU A 300 -1.49 9.78 -21.87
C LEU A 300 -2.12 9.05 -23.07
N GLU A 301 -2.55 7.81 -22.89
CA GLU A 301 -3.16 6.94 -23.91
C GLU A 301 -2.24 6.69 -25.14
N ASP A 302 -0.93 6.96 -25.00
CA ASP A 302 0.09 6.66 -26.00
C ASP A 302 0.56 5.20 -25.81
N PHE A 303 -0.32 4.27 -26.12
CA PHE A 303 -0.08 2.83 -25.90
C PHE A 303 1.11 2.29 -26.72
N ALA A 304 1.42 2.89 -27.86
CA ALA A 304 2.56 2.48 -28.66
C ALA A 304 3.89 2.82 -27.97
N ALA A 305 4.00 4.03 -27.43
CA ALA A 305 5.18 4.41 -26.64
C ALA A 305 5.26 3.62 -25.33
N ALA A 306 4.13 3.38 -24.64
CA ALA A 306 4.08 2.59 -23.43
C ALA A 306 4.64 1.18 -23.65
N GLU A 307 4.14 0.50 -24.68
CA GLU A 307 4.58 -0.85 -25.05
C GLU A 307 6.07 -0.92 -25.37
N LEU A 308 6.58 0.05 -26.15
CA LEU A 308 8.00 0.13 -26.49
C LEU A 308 8.86 0.24 -25.22
N HIS A 309 8.49 1.13 -24.30
CA HIS A 309 9.29 1.36 -23.10
C HIS A 309 9.19 0.21 -22.11
N PHE A 310 8.03 -0.42 -21.95
CA PHE A 310 7.86 -1.62 -21.12
C PHE A 310 8.65 -2.82 -21.67
N ALA A 311 8.62 -3.04 -22.99
CA ALA A 311 9.43 -4.12 -23.61
C ALA A 311 10.94 -3.89 -23.38
N ARG A 312 11.40 -2.64 -23.47
CA ARG A 312 12.78 -2.29 -23.13
C ARG A 312 13.10 -2.49 -21.66
N ALA A 313 12.17 -2.13 -20.76
CA ALA A 313 12.34 -2.33 -19.32
C ALA A 313 12.46 -3.83 -18.96
N LEU A 314 11.67 -4.70 -19.59
CA LEU A 314 11.82 -6.16 -19.45
C LEU A 314 13.20 -6.65 -19.91
N ALA A 315 13.70 -6.12 -21.02
CA ALA A 315 15.01 -6.51 -21.57
C ALA A 315 16.19 -6.04 -20.69
N THR A 316 15.97 -5.14 -19.73
CA THR A 316 16.99 -4.60 -18.80
C THR A 316 16.91 -5.20 -17.39
N GLU A 317 16.25 -6.35 -17.23
CA GLU A 317 16.11 -7.05 -15.94
C GLU A 317 15.50 -6.18 -14.83
N HIS A 318 14.39 -5.51 -15.14
CA HIS A 318 13.66 -4.70 -14.16
C HIS A 318 13.30 -5.53 -12.91
N PRO A 319 13.39 -4.95 -11.68
CA PRO A 319 13.13 -5.68 -10.43
C PRO A 319 11.73 -6.29 -10.30
N GLN A 320 10.76 -5.75 -11.05
CA GLN A 320 9.36 -6.18 -11.03
C GLN A 320 8.87 -6.53 -12.45
N PRO A 321 9.38 -7.61 -13.09
CA PRO A 321 9.03 -7.95 -14.46
C PRO A 321 7.55 -8.31 -14.63
N ASP A 322 6.94 -8.92 -13.64
CA ASP A 322 5.54 -9.36 -13.70
C ASP A 322 4.56 -8.19 -13.69
N LEU A 323 4.88 -7.10 -13.00
CA LEU A 323 4.09 -5.88 -13.07
C LEU A 323 4.13 -5.26 -14.48
N ILE A 324 5.28 -5.32 -15.14
CA ILE A 324 5.40 -4.87 -16.53
C ILE A 324 4.60 -5.77 -17.48
N ARG A 325 4.65 -7.10 -17.29
CA ARG A 325 3.83 -8.06 -18.07
C ARG A 325 2.34 -7.77 -17.89
N LEU A 326 1.91 -7.43 -16.67
CA LEU A 326 0.53 -7.05 -16.39
C LEU A 326 0.11 -5.82 -17.20
N HIS A 327 0.95 -4.77 -17.25
CA HIS A 327 0.68 -3.58 -18.06
C HIS A 327 0.69 -3.87 -19.57
N LEU A 328 1.62 -4.68 -20.07
CA LEU A 328 1.64 -5.09 -21.47
C LEU A 328 0.39 -5.91 -21.86
N GLY A 329 -0.04 -6.80 -20.97
CA GLY A 329 -1.29 -7.53 -21.12
C GLY A 329 -2.51 -6.60 -21.17
N GLN A 330 -2.55 -5.60 -20.28
CA GLN A 330 -3.62 -4.61 -20.29
C GLN A 330 -3.66 -3.80 -21.59
N ILE A 331 -2.50 -3.30 -22.06
CA ILE A 331 -2.42 -2.57 -23.34
C ILE A 331 -2.94 -3.43 -24.50
N ALA A 332 -2.55 -4.70 -24.54
CA ALA A 332 -3.02 -5.62 -25.56
C ALA A 332 -4.52 -5.86 -25.48
N ALA A 333 -5.07 -6.02 -24.26
CA ALA A 333 -6.51 -6.17 -24.04
C ALA A 333 -7.31 -4.94 -24.48
N ASP A 334 -6.86 -3.73 -24.14
CA ASP A 334 -7.50 -2.46 -24.49
C ASP A 334 -7.50 -2.21 -26.01
N ARG A 335 -6.56 -2.84 -26.74
CA ARG A 335 -6.52 -2.85 -28.21
C ARG A 335 -7.34 -3.96 -28.86
N GLY A 336 -7.98 -4.82 -28.08
CA GLY A 336 -8.70 -5.98 -28.58
C GLY A 336 -7.80 -7.14 -29.03
N GLU A 337 -6.50 -7.12 -28.68
CA GLU A 337 -5.51 -8.15 -29.01
C GLU A 337 -5.53 -9.26 -27.93
N GLY A 338 -6.68 -9.90 -27.72
CA GLY A 338 -6.92 -10.76 -26.57
C GLY A 338 -5.95 -11.95 -26.44
N GLU A 339 -5.55 -12.59 -27.54
CA GLU A 339 -4.56 -13.68 -27.49
C GLU A 339 -3.20 -13.19 -26.98
N ARG A 340 -2.79 -12.01 -27.42
CA ARG A 340 -1.53 -11.38 -26.98
C ARG A 340 -1.61 -10.96 -25.52
N ALA A 341 -2.76 -10.43 -25.07
CA ALA A 341 -3.00 -10.10 -23.67
C ALA A 341 -2.85 -11.33 -22.78
N ARG A 342 -3.53 -12.43 -23.13
CA ARG A 342 -3.46 -13.70 -22.38
C ARG A 342 -2.05 -14.31 -22.36
N LYS A 343 -1.26 -14.12 -23.44
CA LYS A 343 0.14 -14.54 -23.43
C LYS A 343 0.93 -13.79 -22.35
N TRP A 344 0.82 -12.46 -22.29
CA TRP A 344 1.49 -11.66 -21.26
C TRP A 344 1.04 -12.03 -19.84
N PHE A 345 -0.26 -12.20 -19.61
CA PHE A 345 -0.81 -12.60 -18.33
C PHE A 345 -0.34 -14.00 -17.92
N GLY A 346 -0.21 -14.92 -18.89
CA GLY A 346 0.26 -16.29 -18.65
C GLY A 346 1.74 -16.40 -18.25
N GLU A 347 2.55 -15.38 -18.62
CA GLU A 347 3.98 -15.31 -18.24
C GLU A 347 4.21 -14.73 -16.83
N ILE A 348 3.15 -14.33 -16.10
CA ILE A 348 3.26 -13.80 -14.73
C ILE A 348 3.47 -14.98 -13.77
N GLU A 349 4.57 -14.94 -13.01
CA GLU A 349 4.97 -15.98 -12.05
C GLU A 349 4.67 -15.58 -10.60
N SER A 350 4.55 -14.27 -10.30
CA SER A 350 4.27 -13.74 -8.98
C SER A 350 2.94 -14.24 -8.42
N GLU A 351 2.95 -14.90 -7.26
CA GLU A 351 1.75 -15.37 -6.56
C GLU A 351 0.78 -14.21 -6.25
N ASP A 352 1.30 -13.03 -5.94
CA ASP A 352 0.49 -11.84 -5.63
C ASP A 352 -0.25 -11.27 -6.86
N LEU A 353 0.35 -11.37 -8.07
CA LEU A 353 -0.22 -10.81 -9.30
C LEU A 353 -0.98 -11.85 -10.13
N ARG A 354 -0.77 -13.14 -9.88
CA ARG A 354 -1.42 -14.22 -10.61
C ARG A 354 -2.95 -14.12 -10.60
N PRO A 355 -3.61 -13.87 -9.47
CA PRO A 355 -5.07 -13.74 -9.44
C PRO A 355 -5.61 -12.62 -10.35
N GLU A 356 -4.92 -11.51 -10.40
CA GLU A 356 -5.30 -10.39 -11.27
C GLU A 356 -5.10 -10.76 -12.75
N ALA A 357 -4.00 -11.44 -13.07
CA ALA A 357 -3.70 -11.91 -14.41
C ALA A 357 -4.75 -12.94 -14.91
N ASP A 358 -5.17 -13.86 -14.05
CA ASP A 358 -6.20 -14.86 -14.37
C ASP A 358 -7.56 -14.20 -14.61
N ILE A 359 -7.98 -13.26 -13.76
CA ILE A 359 -9.22 -12.49 -13.94
C ILE A 359 -9.18 -11.71 -15.26
N ARG A 360 -8.09 -11.02 -15.57
CA ARG A 360 -7.94 -10.25 -16.82
C ARG A 360 -7.92 -11.15 -18.05
N SER A 361 -7.30 -12.33 -17.94
CA SER A 361 -7.34 -13.35 -18.99
C SER A 361 -8.75 -13.86 -19.25
N ALA A 362 -9.51 -14.13 -18.19
CA ALA A 362 -10.90 -14.54 -18.29
C ALA A 362 -11.80 -13.45 -18.91
N LEU A 363 -11.63 -12.18 -18.49
CA LEU A 363 -12.35 -11.05 -19.09
C LEU A 363 -11.99 -10.91 -20.58
N SER A 364 -10.73 -11.09 -20.96
CA SER A 364 -10.32 -11.07 -22.37
C SER A 364 -10.99 -12.17 -23.19
N LEU A 365 -11.10 -13.39 -22.65
CA LEU A 365 -11.85 -14.49 -23.27
C LEU A 365 -13.36 -14.15 -23.40
N ALA A 366 -13.92 -13.56 -22.35
CA ALA A 366 -15.32 -13.17 -22.35
C ALA A 366 -15.64 -12.12 -23.43
N HIS A 367 -14.77 -11.14 -23.63
CA HIS A 367 -14.90 -10.14 -24.69
C HIS A 367 -14.84 -10.75 -26.12
N GLU A 368 -14.14 -11.89 -26.28
CA GLU A 368 -14.13 -12.67 -27.53
C GLU A 368 -15.37 -13.57 -27.67
N GLY A 369 -16.31 -13.55 -26.71
CA GLY A 369 -17.49 -14.44 -26.68
C GLY A 369 -17.20 -15.87 -26.18
N ARG A 370 -15.97 -16.17 -25.73
CA ARG A 370 -15.51 -17.49 -25.24
C ARG A 370 -15.85 -17.65 -23.75
N ILE A 371 -17.16 -17.51 -23.43
CA ILE A 371 -17.63 -17.41 -22.04
C ILE A 371 -17.28 -18.66 -21.21
N GLU A 372 -17.46 -19.87 -21.75
CA GLU A 372 -17.19 -21.11 -20.98
C GLU A 372 -15.70 -21.32 -20.72
N GLU A 373 -14.83 -20.88 -21.61
CA GLU A 373 -13.38 -20.90 -21.38
C GLU A 373 -12.95 -19.89 -20.32
N ALA A 374 -13.55 -18.69 -20.34
CA ALA A 374 -13.35 -17.68 -19.32
C ALA A 374 -13.74 -18.20 -17.93
N ARG A 375 -14.89 -18.85 -17.83
CA ARG A 375 -15.38 -19.47 -16.59
C ARG A 375 -14.50 -20.62 -16.12
N ALA A 376 -14.03 -21.47 -17.05
CA ALA A 376 -13.14 -22.59 -16.71
C ALA A 376 -11.82 -22.10 -16.10
N LEU A 377 -11.30 -20.95 -16.55
CA LEU A 377 -10.08 -20.38 -16.03
C LEU A 377 -10.21 -19.90 -14.56
N LEU A 378 -11.41 -19.45 -14.15
CA LEU A 378 -11.69 -18.95 -12.79
C LEU A 378 -12.16 -20.05 -11.81
N ARG A 379 -12.52 -21.25 -12.32
CA ARG A 379 -13.02 -22.37 -11.51
C ARG A 379 -11.90 -23.29 -11.05
N ASN A 380 -10.85 -22.75 -10.51
CA ASN A 380 -9.78 -23.53 -9.90
C ASN A 380 -10.11 -23.81 -8.43
N ASP A 381 -9.69 -24.98 -7.94
CA ASP A 381 -9.73 -25.30 -6.50
C ASP A 381 -8.73 -24.39 -5.78
N VAL A 382 -9.22 -23.29 -5.25
CA VAL A 382 -8.44 -22.30 -4.52
C VAL A 382 -8.69 -22.48 -3.03
N GLU A 383 -7.64 -22.77 -2.26
CA GLU A 383 -7.73 -22.96 -0.81
C GLU A 383 -7.98 -21.63 -0.05
N ASP A 384 -7.54 -20.50 -0.62
CA ASP A 384 -7.74 -19.16 -0.05
C ASP A 384 -9.18 -18.67 -0.28
N PRO A 385 -9.99 -18.49 0.77
CA PRO A 385 -11.38 -18.04 0.65
C PRO A 385 -11.54 -16.67 -0.01
N ASP A 386 -10.61 -15.74 0.25
CA ASP A 386 -10.67 -14.38 -0.32
C ASP A 386 -10.40 -14.42 -1.83
N LEU A 387 -9.48 -15.25 -2.26
CA LEU A 387 -9.20 -15.45 -3.68
C LEU A 387 -10.34 -16.19 -4.39
N ALA A 388 -10.89 -17.23 -3.79
CA ALA A 388 -12.05 -17.95 -4.31
C ALA A 388 -13.24 -17.00 -4.50
N ARG A 389 -13.47 -16.10 -3.56
CA ARG A 389 -14.49 -15.06 -3.64
C ARG A 389 -14.23 -14.07 -4.78
N ARG A 390 -12.99 -13.65 -4.99
CA ARG A 390 -12.62 -12.75 -6.12
C ARG A 390 -12.91 -13.41 -7.46
N TYR A 391 -12.56 -14.69 -7.64
CA TYR A 391 -12.84 -15.43 -8.87
C TYR A 391 -14.34 -15.63 -9.10
N LEU A 392 -15.09 -15.95 -8.04
CA LEU A 392 -16.55 -16.07 -8.09
C LEU A 392 -17.21 -14.76 -8.57
N LEU A 393 -16.80 -13.62 -8.02
CA LEU A 393 -17.33 -12.31 -8.42
C LEU A 393 -16.95 -11.96 -9.87
N ALA A 394 -15.74 -12.29 -10.30
CA ALA A 394 -15.33 -12.11 -11.69
C ALA A 394 -16.14 -13.03 -12.65
N GLU A 395 -16.41 -14.29 -12.29
CA GLU A 395 -17.28 -15.19 -13.07
C GLU A 395 -18.72 -14.65 -13.13
N ALA A 396 -19.26 -14.16 -12.03
CA ALA A 396 -20.58 -13.55 -11.99
C ALA A 396 -20.66 -12.29 -12.87
N GLN A 397 -19.61 -11.46 -12.87
CA GLN A 397 -19.49 -10.31 -13.76
C GLN A 397 -19.48 -10.73 -15.24
N ILE A 398 -18.67 -11.72 -15.61
CA ILE A 398 -18.60 -12.25 -16.98
C ILE A 398 -19.97 -12.72 -17.45
N LEU A 399 -20.68 -13.47 -16.61
CA LEU A 399 -22.04 -13.94 -16.94
C LEU A 399 -23.03 -12.81 -17.08
N ARG A 400 -22.96 -11.80 -16.22
CA ARG A 400 -23.80 -10.60 -16.30
C ARG A 400 -23.58 -9.84 -17.61
N ASP A 401 -22.31 -9.63 -17.97
CA ASP A 401 -21.93 -8.87 -19.15
C ASP A 401 -22.21 -9.65 -20.46
N ALA A 402 -22.25 -10.99 -20.37
CA ALA A 402 -22.71 -11.89 -21.43
C ALA A 402 -24.24 -12.02 -21.53
N GLU A 403 -25.02 -11.16 -20.85
CA GLU A 403 -26.48 -11.20 -20.78
C GLU A 403 -27.07 -12.52 -20.25
N ARG A 404 -26.33 -13.19 -19.33
CA ARG A 404 -26.72 -14.44 -18.63
C ARG A 404 -26.96 -14.21 -17.12
N PRO A 405 -27.77 -13.19 -16.71
CA PRO A 405 -27.89 -12.80 -15.30
C PRO A 405 -28.53 -13.89 -14.42
N THR A 406 -29.36 -14.76 -14.99
CA THR A 406 -29.94 -15.89 -14.26
C THR A 406 -28.88 -16.91 -13.82
N GLU A 407 -27.89 -17.17 -14.67
CA GLU A 407 -26.78 -18.07 -14.31
C GLU A 407 -25.83 -17.42 -13.32
N ALA A 408 -25.55 -16.11 -13.48
CA ALA A 408 -24.81 -15.35 -12.49
C ALA A 408 -25.48 -15.39 -11.11
N LEU A 409 -26.80 -15.22 -11.06
CA LEU A 409 -27.56 -15.31 -9.83
C LEU A 409 -27.47 -16.70 -9.20
N ALA A 410 -27.65 -17.77 -9.99
CA ALA A 410 -27.54 -19.14 -9.50
C ALA A 410 -26.15 -19.45 -8.94
N LEU A 411 -25.10 -18.87 -9.54
CA LEU A 411 -23.72 -18.99 -9.07
C LEU A 411 -23.56 -18.32 -7.68
N LEU A 412 -24.03 -17.08 -7.51
CA LEU A 412 -23.96 -16.40 -6.22
C LEU A 412 -24.84 -17.06 -5.15
N ASP A 413 -26.01 -17.61 -5.55
CA ASP A 413 -26.88 -18.36 -4.64
C ASP A 413 -26.24 -19.66 -4.14
N ALA A 414 -25.39 -20.29 -4.95
CA ALA A 414 -24.62 -21.44 -4.50
C ALA A 414 -23.61 -21.06 -3.42
N ALA A 415 -22.89 -19.96 -3.62
CA ALA A 415 -21.94 -19.45 -2.63
C ALA A 415 -22.63 -18.95 -1.34
N LEU A 416 -23.79 -18.32 -1.46
CA LEU A 416 -24.59 -17.87 -0.32
C LEU A 416 -25.18 -19.00 0.52
N ARG A 417 -25.29 -20.23 -0.03
CA ARG A 417 -25.66 -21.41 0.78
C ARG A 417 -24.55 -21.83 1.74
N GLU A 418 -23.29 -21.60 1.36
CA GLU A 418 -22.12 -21.88 2.18
C GLU A 418 -21.83 -20.74 3.15
N ASN A 419 -22.01 -19.48 2.70
CA ASN A 419 -21.79 -18.29 3.51
C ASN A 419 -23.00 -17.32 3.43
N PRO A 420 -24.10 -17.59 4.17
CA PRO A 420 -25.36 -16.85 4.04
C PRO A 420 -25.32 -15.40 4.59
N GLU A 421 -24.24 -15.03 5.27
CA GLU A 421 -24.05 -13.70 5.87
C GLU A 421 -23.01 -12.84 5.12
N ASP A 422 -22.50 -13.31 3.97
CA ASP A 422 -21.63 -12.47 3.13
C ASP A 422 -22.44 -11.33 2.50
N THR A 423 -22.32 -10.15 3.12
CA THR A 423 -23.07 -8.95 2.71
C THR A 423 -22.72 -8.49 1.30
N GLY A 424 -21.50 -8.72 0.83
CA GLY A 424 -21.10 -8.39 -0.55
C GLY A 424 -21.76 -9.31 -1.56
N LEU A 425 -21.78 -10.63 -1.31
CA LEU A 425 -22.48 -11.57 -2.20
C LEU A 425 -24.01 -11.34 -2.18
N LEU A 426 -24.59 -11.03 -1.01
CA LEU A 426 -26.00 -10.68 -0.90
C LEU A 426 -26.34 -9.44 -1.74
N TYR A 427 -25.49 -8.41 -1.69
CA TYR A 427 -25.68 -7.19 -2.46
C TYR A 427 -25.58 -7.44 -3.98
N GLU A 428 -24.54 -8.12 -4.44
CA GLU A 428 -24.36 -8.45 -5.86
C GLU A 428 -25.51 -9.33 -6.39
N ALA A 429 -25.94 -10.31 -5.59
CA ALA A 429 -27.07 -11.17 -5.94
C ALA A 429 -28.41 -10.40 -5.97
N ALA A 430 -28.56 -9.35 -5.16
CA ALA A 430 -29.71 -8.45 -5.21
C ALA A 430 -29.71 -7.64 -6.51
N MET A 431 -28.57 -7.10 -6.92
CA MET A 431 -28.45 -6.34 -8.19
C MET A 431 -28.72 -7.24 -9.41
N LEU A 432 -28.30 -8.50 -9.38
CA LEU A 432 -28.64 -9.47 -10.43
C LEU A 432 -30.14 -9.82 -10.43
N ALA A 433 -30.77 -9.91 -9.25
CA ALA A 433 -32.21 -10.13 -9.13
C ALA A 433 -33.02 -8.97 -9.73
N GLU A 434 -32.55 -7.74 -9.59
CA GLU A 434 -33.14 -6.55 -10.23
C GLU A 434 -33.14 -6.67 -11.76
N ARG A 435 -32.01 -7.06 -12.34
CA ARG A 435 -31.88 -7.21 -13.81
C ARG A 435 -32.82 -8.25 -14.42
N ILE A 436 -33.28 -9.23 -13.63
CA ILE A 436 -34.23 -10.25 -14.06
C ILE A 436 -35.64 -10.01 -13.50
N ASP A 437 -35.92 -8.79 -13.01
CA ASP A 437 -37.20 -8.35 -12.44
C ASP A 437 -37.72 -9.22 -11.28
N ARG A 438 -36.79 -9.82 -10.50
CA ARG A 438 -37.10 -10.60 -9.28
C ARG A 438 -37.04 -9.71 -8.04
N MET A 439 -38.04 -8.82 -7.97
CA MET A 439 -38.15 -7.85 -6.85
C MET A 439 -38.24 -8.51 -5.48
N ASP A 440 -38.84 -9.69 -5.40
CA ASP A 440 -38.92 -10.50 -4.17
C ASP A 440 -37.52 -10.86 -3.64
N LEU A 441 -36.62 -11.26 -4.52
CA LEU A 441 -35.24 -11.62 -4.16
C LEU A 441 -34.39 -10.38 -3.89
N LEU A 442 -34.54 -9.31 -4.68
CA LEU A 442 -33.83 -8.06 -4.44
C LEU A 442 -34.13 -7.54 -3.03
N GLU A 443 -35.42 -7.38 -2.70
CA GLU A 443 -35.82 -6.84 -1.41
C GLU A 443 -35.36 -7.72 -0.25
N ALA A 444 -35.57 -9.04 -0.33
CA ALA A 444 -35.16 -9.96 0.71
C ALA A 444 -33.66 -9.88 1.00
N ARG A 445 -32.82 -9.83 -0.03
CA ARG A 445 -31.37 -9.78 0.12
C ARG A 445 -30.86 -8.43 0.61
N LEU A 446 -31.39 -7.31 0.09
CA LEU A 446 -31.00 -5.99 0.56
C LEU A 446 -31.42 -5.76 2.01
N ARG A 447 -32.59 -6.26 2.42
CA ARG A 447 -32.99 -6.23 3.84
C ARG A 447 -32.04 -7.05 4.68
N ARG A 448 -31.60 -8.24 4.21
CA ARG A 448 -30.60 -9.03 4.93
C ARG A 448 -29.25 -8.32 5.05
N VAL A 449 -28.80 -7.63 4.00
CA VAL A 449 -27.62 -6.76 4.07
C VAL A 449 -27.80 -5.69 5.16
N LEU A 450 -28.96 -5.04 5.21
CA LEU A 450 -29.23 -3.97 6.17
C LEU A 450 -29.45 -4.48 7.61
N GLU A 451 -29.86 -5.73 7.79
CA GLU A 451 -29.85 -6.37 9.12
C GLU A 451 -28.43 -6.61 9.64
N LEU A 452 -27.53 -7.06 8.77
CA LEU A 452 -26.14 -7.34 9.10
C LEU A 452 -25.29 -6.05 9.18
N GLN A 453 -25.56 -5.10 8.30
CA GLN A 453 -24.86 -3.82 8.17
C GLN A 453 -25.86 -2.67 8.02
N PRO A 454 -26.43 -2.15 9.11
CA PRO A 454 -27.49 -1.13 9.05
C PRO A 454 -27.09 0.15 8.31
N ASP A 455 -25.80 0.50 8.28
CA ASP A 455 -25.27 1.70 7.64
C ASP A 455 -24.62 1.42 6.26
N HIS A 456 -25.03 0.34 5.59
CA HIS A 456 -24.58 0.06 4.22
C HIS A 456 -25.28 1.00 3.22
N ALA A 457 -24.64 2.14 2.93
CA ALA A 457 -25.22 3.24 2.14
C ALA A 457 -25.76 2.80 0.78
N HIS A 458 -25.00 1.97 0.03
CA HIS A 458 -25.45 1.51 -1.29
C HIS A 458 -26.65 0.56 -1.20
N ALA A 459 -26.75 -0.29 -0.17
CA ALA A 459 -27.91 -1.16 0.01
C ALA A 459 -29.17 -0.37 0.41
N LEU A 460 -29.02 0.65 1.26
CA LEU A 460 -30.08 1.61 1.57
C LEU A 460 -30.57 2.31 0.29
N ASN A 461 -29.65 2.80 -0.51
CA ASN A 461 -29.97 3.47 -1.76
C ASN A 461 -30.65 2.54 -2.78
N ALA A 462 -30.09 1.35 -3.02
CA ALA A 462 -30.62 0.40 -3.97
C ALA A 462 -32.05 -0.06 -3.61
N LEU A 463 -32.30 -0.37 -2.34
CA LEU A 463 -33.66 -0.73 -1.90
C LEU A 463 -34.62 0.45 -2.04
N GLY A 464 -34.21 1.64 -1.58
CA GLY A 464 -35.02 2.84 -1.65
C GLY A 464 -35.33 3.25 -3.11
N TYR A 465 -34.33 3.23 -3.99
CA TYR A 465 -34.49 3.51 -5.41
C TYR A 465 -35.44 2.53 -6.09
N SER A 466 -35.24 1.23 -5.88
CA SER A 466 -36.09 0.19 -6.49
C SER A 466 -37.55 0.30 -6.05
N LEU A 467 -37.81 0.67 -4.79
CA LEU A 467 -39.15 0.98 -4.30
C LEU A 467 -39.72 2.25 -4.94
N ALA A 468 -38.94 3.31 -5.04
CA ALA A 468 -39.35 4.59 -5.59
C ALA A 468 -39.68 4.48 -7.08
N ASP A 469 -38.83 3.81 -7.84
CA ASP A 469 -39.04 3.64 -9.29
C ASP A 469 -40.33 2.90 -9.62
N ARG A 470 -40.70 1.91 -8.82
CA ARG A 470 -41.94 1.17 -8.93
C ARG A 470 -43.15 1.87 -8.27
N GLY A 471 -42.96 3.00 -7.61
CA GLY A 471 -44.03 3.72 -6.92
C GLY A 471 -44.55 2.98 -5.67
N LEU A 472 -43.71 2.12 -5.06
CA LEU A 472 -44.09 1.31 -3.91
C LEU A 472 -43.52 1.95 -2.62
N ARG A 473 -44.34 2.02 -1.58
CA ARG A 473 -43.92 2.44 -0.23
C ARG A 473 -42.99 3.67 -0.24
N LEU A 474 -43.40 4.74 -0.93
CA LEU A 474 -42.60 5.93 -1.18
C LEU A 474 -42.04 6.61 0.08
N ASP A 475 -42.78 6.51 1.22
CA ASP A 475 -42.29 7.04 2.49
C ASP A 475 -41.10 6.24 3.02
N GLU A 476 -41.15 4.91 2.94
CA GLU A 476 -40.03 4.03 3.25
C GLU A 476 -38.84 4.28 2.30
N ALA A 477 -39.12 4.38 1.01
CA ALA A 477 -38.12 4.65 0.00
C ALA A 477 -37.34 5.94 0.30
N GLU A 478 -38.05 7.05 0.58
CA GLU A 478 -37.40 8.32 0.93
C GLU A 478 -36.57 8.21 2.22
N ALA A 479 -37.09 7.52 3.24
CA ALA A 479 -36.36 7.34 4.49
C ALA A 479 -35.04 6.56 4.30
N LEU A 480 -35.06 5.50 3.49
CA LEU A 480 -33.88 4.71 3.14
C LEU A 480 -32.85 5.55 2.37
N ILE A 481 -33.28 6.25 1.32
CA ILE A 481 -32.39 7.09 0.49
C ILE A 481 -31.85 8.27 1.31
N ALA A 482 -32.65 8.89 2.17
CA ALA A 482 -32.20 9.97 3.05
C ALA A 482 -31.11 9.49 4.02
N ARG A 483 -31.21 8.28 4.57
CA ARG A 483 -30.14 7.67 5.37
C ARG A 483 -28.89 7.44 4.53
N ALA A 484 -29.03 6.88 3.32
CA ALA A 484 -27.90 6.72 2.40
C ALA A 484 -27.20 8.05 2.11
N HIS A 485 -27.98 9.11 1.85
CA HIS A 485 -27.47 10.45 1.62
C HIS A 485 -26.74 11.04 2.85
N ALA A 486 -27.23 10.79 4.06
CA ALA A 486 -26.55 11.22 5.28
C ALA A 486 -25.17 10.56 5.46
N LEU A 487 -25.04 9.29 5.03
CA LEU A 487 -23.77 8.55 5.05
C LEU A 487 -22.82 8.99 3.92
N MET A 488 -23.35 9.27 2.73
CA MET A 488 -22.57 9.63 1.53
C MET A 488 -23.16 10.88 0.83
N PRO A 489 -22.99 12.08 1.40
CA PRO A 489 -23.66 13.29 0.92
C PRO A 489 -23.14 13.85 -0.42
N GLN A 490 -22.03 13.31 -0.91
CA GLN A 490 -21.40 13.70 -2.17
C GLN A 490 -21.52 12.62 -3.26
N ASP A 491 -22.29 11.57 -3.04
CA ASP A 491 -22.52 10.55 -4.06
C ASP A 491 -23.58 11.02 -5.05
N PRO A 492 -23.26 11.17 -6.37
CA PRO A 492 -24.19 11.68 -7.36
C PRO A 492 -25.38 10.73 -7.62
N PHE A 493 -25.20 9.40 -7.46
CA PHE A 493 -26.26 8.42 -7.66
C PHE A 493 -27.25 8.41 -6.50
N ILE A 494 -26.77 8.62 -5.26
CA ILE A 494 -27.65 8.76 -4.10
C ILE A 494 -28.42 10.08 -4.16
N LEU A 495 -27.78 11.16 -4.64
CA LEU A 495 -28.48 12.42 -4.90
C LEU A 495 -29.55 12.30 -5.99
N ASP A 496 -29.27 11.57 -7.05
CA ASP A 496 -30.23 11.25 -8.10
C ASP A 496 -31.45 10.50 -7.54
N SER A 497 -31.18 9.42 -6.78
CA SER A 497 -32.24 8.63 -6.13
C SER A 497 -33.09 9.47 -5.19
N LEU A 498 -32.48 10.42 -4.45
CA LEU A 498 -33.20 11.34 -3.56
C LEU A 498 -34.08 12.31 -4.37
N GLY A 499 -33.59 12.82 -5.49
CA GLY A 499 -34.37 13.63 -6.41
C GLY A 499 -35.53 12.81 -7.02
N TRP A 500 -35.23 11.58 -7.46
CA TRP A 500 -36.23 10.69 -8.08
C TRP A 500 -37.38 10.34 -7.12
N VAL A 501 -37.09 9.92 -5.89
CA VAL A 501 -38.15 9.60 -4.93
C VAL A 501 -39.03 10.80 -4.60
N ARG A 502 -38.46 12.02 -4.52
CA ARG A 502 -39.26 13.24 -4.33
C ARG A 502 -40.17 13.52 -5.51
N PHE A 503 -39.67 13.37 -6.73
CA PHE A 503 -40.48 13.48 -7.93
C PHE A 503 -41.63 12.49 -7.90
N ARG A 504 -41.38 11.22 -7.58
CA ARG A 504 -42.41 10.17 -7.50
C ARG A 504 -43.44 10.45 -6.39
N ARG A 505 -43.11 11.22 -5.38
CA ARG A 505 -44.01 11.72 -4.31
C ARG A 505 -44.77 13.01 -4.72
N GLY A 506 -44.46 13.60 -5.88
CA GLY A 506 -45.08 14.82 -6.38
C GLY A 506 -44.33 16.12 -6.00
N ASP A 507 -43.24 16.06 -5.27
CA ASP A 507 -42.36 17.22 -4.97
C ASP A 507 -41.40 17.47 -6.13
N GLN A 508 -41.90 18.06 -7.21
CA GLN A 508 -41.12 18.35 -8.42
C GLN A 508 -40.04 19.39 -8.19
N VAL A 509 -40.30 20.39 -7.31
CA VAL A 509 -39.33 21.47 -7.03
C VAL A 509 -38.18 20.95 -6.16
N GLY A 510 -38.48 20.19 -5.12
CA GLY A 510 -37.46 19.54 -4.31
C GLY A 510 -36.64 18.52 -5.09
N ALA A 511 -37.26 17.77 -5.99
CA ALA A 511 -36.58 16.84 -6.89
C ALA A 511 -35.54 17.55 -7.77
N LEU A 512 -35.91 18.66 -8.39
CA LEU A 512 -35.05 19.41 -9.30
C LEU A 512 -33.74 19.83 -8.63
N VAL A 513 -33.77 20.29 -7.39
CA VAL A 513 -32.57 20.72 -6.66
C VAL A 513 -31.53 19.62 -6.53
N HIS A 514 -31.98 18.39 -6.23
CA HIS A 514 -31.09 17.26 -6.08
C HIS A 514 -30.57 16.75 -7.41
N LEU A 515 -31.42 16.67 -8.43
CA LEU A 515 -31.08 16.18 -9.77
C LEU A 515 -30.13 17.14 -10.50
N GLU A 516 -30.35 18.47 -10.42
CA GLU A 516 -29.40 19.46 -10.98
C GLU A 516 -28.03 19.35 -10.33
N ARG A 517 -27.98 19.14 -9.01
CA ARG A 517 -26.71 18.92 -8.29
C ARG A 517 -26.06 17.61 -8.71
N ALA A 518 -26.80 16.50 -8.77
CA ALA A 518 -26.28 15.20 -9.20
C ALA A 518 -25.69 15.27 -10.61
N TYR A 519 -26.42 15.85 -11.55
CA TYR A 519 -25.99 16.02 -12.94
C TYR A 519 -24.80 16.97 -13.09
N GLY A 520 -24.71 18.01 -12.25
CA GLY A 520 -23.57 18.89 -12.19
C GLY A 520 -22.29 18.20 -11.69
N MET A 521 -22.43 17.19 -10.84
CA MET A 521 -21.32 16.38 -10.34
C MET A 521 -20.90 15.28 -11.33
N ARG A 522 -21.89 14.66 -11.98
CA ARG A 522 -21.68 13.58 -12.95
C ARG A 522 -22.73 13.62 -14.05
N LYS A 523 -22.26 13.75 -15.29
CA LYS A 523 -23.11 13.72 -16.48
C LYS A 523 -23.38 12.27 -16.88
N ASP A 524 -24.24 11.61 -16.11
CA ASP A 524 -24.64 10.23 -16.31
C ASP A 524 -25.97 10.15 -17.09
N ALA A 525 -26.18 9.06 -17.82
CA ALA A 525 -27.36 8.88 -18.66
C ALA A 525 -28.67 8.74 -17.86
N GLU A 526 -28.64 8.04 -16.72
CA GLU A 526 -29.80 7.84 -15.85
C GLU A 526 -30.15 9.14 -15.13
N ILE A 527 -29.15 9.82 -14.57
CA ILE A 527 -29.33 11.15 -13.95
C ILE A 527 -29.92 12.16 -14.96
N ALA A 528 -29.43 12.11 -16.21
CA ALA A 528 -29.97 12.96 -17.28
C ALA A 528 -31.44 12.64 -17.62
N ALA A 529 -31.80 11.36 -17.64
CA ALA A 529 -33.18 10.94 -17.91
C ALA A 529 -34.14 11.44 -16.82
N HIS A 530 -33.77 11.28 -15.53
CA HIS A 530 -34.56 11.75 -14.40
C HIS A 530 -34.68 13.28 -14.38
N LEU A 531 -33.54 13.99 -14.53
CA LEU A 531 -33.53 15.47 -14.59
C LEU A 531 -34.39 15.98 -15.75
N GLY A 532 -34.21 15.40 -16.92
CA GLY A 532 -34.97 15.78 -18.11
C GLY A 532 -36.47 15.57 -17.94
N GLU A 533 -36.93 14.46 -17.32
CA GLU A 533 -38.32 14.19 -17.03
C GLU A 533 -38.90 15.20 -16.02
N VAL A 534 -38.16 15.54 -14.96
CA VAL A 534 -38.61 16.55 -13.98
C VAL A 534 -38.72 17.91 -14.63
N LEU A 535 -37.71 18.34 -15.40
CA LEU A 535 -37.75 19.61 -16.15
C LEU A 535 -38.94 19.68 -17.13
N TRP A 536 -39.20 18.56 -17.85
CA TRP A 536 -40.32 18.48 -18.77
C TRP A 536 -41.67 18.64 -18.06
N THR A 537 -41.82 18.00 -16.90
CA THR A 537 -43.03 18.04 -16.09
C THR A 537 -43.27 19.45 -15.50
N LEU A 538 -42.18 20.15 -15.14
CA LEU A 538 -42.21 21.55 -14.69
C LEU A 538 -42.44 22.57 -15.80
N GLY A 539 -42.57 22.12 -17.08
CA GLY A 539 -42.76 22.99 -18.25
C GLY A 539 -41.48 23.62 -18.78
N ARG A 540 -40.28 23.33 -18.19
CA ARG A 540 -38.94 23.82 -18.63
C ARG A 540 -38.46 23.01 -19.84
N ARG A 541 -39.27 22.97 -20.91
CA ARG A 541 -39.10 22.04 -22.04
C ARG A 541 -37.82 22.22 -22.83
N ASP A 542 -37.38 23.46 -23.01
CA ASP A 542 -36.12 23.73 -23.75
C ASP A 542 -34.88 23.25 -22.99
N GLU A 543 -34.92 23.34 -21.67
CA GLU A 543 -33.87 22.81 -20.83
C GLU A 543 -33.88 21.27 -20.82
N ALA A 544 -35.05 20.67 -20.74
CA ALA A 544 -35.17 19.22 -20.86
C ALA A 544 -34.58 18.72 -22.19
N ARG A 545 -34.96 19.35 -23.33
CA ARG A 545 -34.42 19.00 -24.66
C ARG A 545 -32.89 19.11 -24.69
N ARG A 546 -32.34 20.15 -24.13
CA ARG A 546 -30.88 20.33 -24.06
C ARG A 546 -30.19 19.21 -23.28
N ILE A 547 -30.71 18.84 -22.09
CA ILE A 547 -30.17 17.75 -21.28
C ILE A 547 -30.23 16.42 -22.03
N PHE A 548 -31.39 16.08 -22.64
CA PHE A 548 -31.52 14.87 -23.44
C PHE A 548 -30.58 14.85 -24.64
N ALA A 549 -30.46 15.96 -25.39
CA ALA A 549 -29.57 16.04 -26.54
C ALA A 549 -28.09 15.87 -26.13
N GLU A 550 -27.67 16.50 -25.02
CA GLU A 550 -26.32 16.36 -24.48
C GLU A 550 -26.03 14.90 -24.05
N ALA A 551 -26.96 14.29 -23.30
CA ALA A 551 -26.81 12.92 -22.82
C ALA A 551 -26.84 11.88 -23.95
N LEU A 552 -27.75 12.01 -24.95
CA LEU A 552 -27.79 11.12 -26.10
C LEU A 552 -26.57 11.25 -27.02
N ALA A 553 -25.95 12.44 -27.11
CA ALA A 553 -24.73 12.60 -27.85
C ALA A 553 -23.55 11.82 -27.20
N ALA A 554 -23.54 11.75 -25.86
CA ALA A 554 -22.54 10.98 -25.11
C ALA A 554 -22.88 9.47 -25.02
N HIS A 555 -24.17 9.12 -24.98
CA HIS A 555 -24.67 7.75 -24.77
C HIS A 555 -25.79 7.40 -25.79
N PRO A 556 -25.47 7.28 -27.09
CA PRO A 556 -26.49 7.14 -28.15
C PRO A 556 -27.34 5.87 -28.03
N ASP A 557 -26.79 4.81 -27.48
CA ASP A 557 -27.47 3.51 -27.36
C ASP A 557 -28.15 3.28 -26.01
N ASN A 558 -28.20 4.33 -25.12
CA ASN A 558 -28.82 4.17 -23.81
C ASN A 558 -30.34 4.07 -23.91
N ARG A 559 -30.88 2.90 -23.54
CA ARG A 559 -32.31 2.59 -23.64
C ARG A 559 -33.16 3.48 -22.73
N LEU A 560 -32.72 3.76 -21.51
CA LEU A 560 -33.48 4.59 -20.55
C LEU A 560 -33.70 5.99 -21.11
N LEU A 561 -32.67 6.62 -21.65
CA LEU A 561 -32.77 7.93 -22.32
C LEU A 561 -33.70 7.91 -23.51
N THR A 562 -33.54 6.92 -24.40
CA THR A 562 -34.36 6.82 -25.63
C THR A 562 -35.82 6.54 -25.30
N ASP A 563 -36.11 5.66 -24.37
CA ASP A 563 -37.49 5.29 -23.99
C ASP A 563 -38.18 6.44 -23.22
N THR A 564 -37.44 7.10 -22.30
CA THR A 564 -37.97 8.29 -21.60
C THR A 564 -38.22 9.44 -22.57
N GLY A 565 -37.28 9.73 -23.47
CA GLY A 565 -37.46 10.76 -24.50
C GLY A 565 -38.68 10.48 -25.40
N ARG A 566 -38.87 9.22 -25.84
CA ARG A 566 -40.04 8.80 -26.64
C ARG A 566 -41.34 8.96 -25.85
N ARG A 567 -41.39 8.52 -24.59
CA ARG A 567 -42.57 8.64 -23.71
C ARG A 567 -42.97 10.08 -23.48
N LEU A 568 -42.00 10.99 -23.35
CA LEU A 568 -42.24 12.42 -23.15
C LEU A 568 -42.48 13.20 -24.46
N GLY A 569 -42.26 12.60 -25.63
CA GLY A 569 -42.35 13.29 -26.92
C GLY A 569 -41.23 14.30 -27.15
N ILE A 570 -40.06 14.05 -26.57
CA ILE A 570 -38.82 14.84 -26.77
C ILE A 570 -38.16 14.27 -28.04
N GLN A 571 -38.12 15.08 -29.09
CA GLN A 571 -37.43 14.79 -30.36
C GLN A 571 -36.10 15.53 -30.41
#